data_c2c8ddc0c953c12dd3b0a260b0dfdd29
#
_entry.id   c2c8ddc0c953c12dd3b0a260b0dfdd29
#
_cell.length_a   1.000
_cell.length_b   1.000
_cell.length_c   1.000
_cell.angle_alpha   90.00
_cell.angle_beta   90.00
_cell.angle_gamma   90.00
#
_symmetry.space_group_name_H-M   'P 1'
#
loop_
_entity.id
_entity.type
_entity.pdbx_description
1 polymer ?
#
loop_
_entity_poly.entity_id
_entity_poly.type
_entity_poly.pdbx_seq_one_letter_code
_entity_poly.pdbx_strand_id
1 'polypeptide(L)' 'RTGQLATRKTVERAKSLLQEALGLTEPEAFSWIQRTAMDLRLPMQQVAQGVIDHGPGLKDHP' A
#
# COMPACT_ATOMS: atom_id res chain seq x y z
N ARG A 1 -18.46 -1.16 -12.25
CA ARG A 1 -17.14 -1.19 -12.81
C ARG A 1 -16.14 -1.82 -11.85
N THR A 2 -15.37 -2.73 -12.35
CA THR A 2 -14.49 -3.54 -11.52
C THR A 2 -13.26 -2.79 -11.03
N GLY A 3 -12.85 -1.75 -11.73
CA GLY A 3 -11.65 -1.04 -11.39
C GLY A 3 -11.63 -0.46 -9.99
N GLN A 4 -12.70 0.20 -9.60
CA GLN A 4 -12.78 0.81 -8.28
C GLN A 4 -12.78 -0.23 -7.17
N LEU A 5 -13.54 -1.31 -7.38
CA LEU A 5 -13.59 -2.37 -6.39
C LEU A 5 -12.23 -3.02 -6.21
N ALA A 6 -11.55 -3.27 -7.33
CA ALA A 6 -10.22 -3.88 -7.27
C ALA A 6 -9.25 -2.99 -6.54
N THR A 7 -9.29 -1.67 -6.79
CA THR A 7 -8.41 -0.73 -6.13
C THR A 7 -8.65 -0.73 -4.63
N ARG A 8 -9.91 -0.70 -4.22
CA ARG A 8 -10.25 -0.69 -2.80
C ARG A 8 -9.73 -1.95 -2.11
N LYS A 9 -9.98 -3.10 -2.71
CA LYS A 9 -9.52 -4.36 -2.13
C LYS A 9 -8.00 -4.41 -2.04
N THR A 10 -7.34 -3.94 -3.06
CA THR A 10 -5.89 -3.91 -3.09
C THR A 10 -5.34 -3.05 -1.97
N VAL A 11 -5.89 -1.85 -1.81
CA VAL A 11 -5.43 -0.94 -0.76
C VAL A 11 -5.73 -1.51 0.62
N GLU A 12 -6.91 -2.10 0.80
CA GLU A 12 -7.26 -2.69 2.09
C GLU A 12 -6.32 -3.81 2.46
N ARG A 13 -6.00 -4.66 1.50
CA ARG A 13 -5.10 -5.76 1.75
C ARG A 13 -3.70 -5.26 2.09
N ALA A 14 -3.23 -4.26 1.35
CA ALA A 14 -1.92 -3.68 1.62
C ALA A 14 -1.88 -3.07 3.02
N LYS A 15 -2.95 -2.40 3.43
CA LYS A 15 -3.00 -1.84 4.78
C LYS A 15 -2.88 -2.93 5.84
N SER A 16 -3.58 -4.03 5.64
CA SER A 16 -3.49 -5.13 6.59
C SER A 16 -2.07 -5.66 6.71
N LEU A 17 -1.41 -5.83 5.58
CA LEU A 17 -0.04 -6.30 5.56
C LEU A 17 0.90 -5.34 6.29
N LEU A 18 0.71 -4.05 6.07
CA LEU A 18 1.53 -3.04 6.73
C LEU A 18 1.30 -3.02 8.22
N GLN A 19 0.05 -3.19 8.64
CA GLN A 19 -0.26 -3.24 10.06
C GLN A 19 0.44 -4.41 10.74
N GLU A 20 0.43 -5.55 10.09
CA GLU A 20 1.08 -6.73 10.65
C GLU A 20 2.60 -6.63 10.62
N ALA A 21 3.12 -6.17 9.51
CA ALA A 21 4.57 -6.18 9.33
C ALA A 21 5.26 -5.08 10.10
N LEU A 22 4.65 -3.91 10.16
CA LEU A 22 5.28 -2.72 10.75
C LEU A 22 4.62 -2.30 12.06
N GLY A 23 3.56 -2.97 12.45
CA GLY A 23 2.86 -2.61 13.68
C GLY A 23 2.14 -1.28 13.61
N LEU A 24 1.69 -0.91 12.42
CA LEU A 24 1.02 0.37 12.23
C LEU A 24 -0.46 0.27 12.55
N THR A 25 -1.05 1.41 12.89
CA THR A 25 -2.50 1.50 12.96
C THR A 25 -3.04 1.61 11.55
N GLU A 26 -4.37 1.47 11.42
CA GLU A 26 -4.99 1.57 10.11
C GLU A 26 -4.71 2.91 9.43
N PRO A 27 -4.92 4.06 10.12
CA PRO A 27 -4.60 5.34 9.47
C PRO A 27 -3.14 5.50 9.14
N GLU A 28 -2.25 4.94 9.95
CA GLU A 28 -0.82 5.01 9.66
C GLU A 28 -0.47 4.21 8.43
N ALA A 29 -1.09 3.04 8.28
CA ALA A 29 -0.85 2.22 7.10
C ALA A 29 -1.33 2.92 5.83
N PHE A 30 -2.49 3.56 5.91
CA PHE A 30 -3.00 4.32 4.78
C PHE A 30 -2.06 5.47 4.42
N SER A 31 -1.59 6.19 5.43
CA SER A 31 -0.65 7.28 5.21
C SER A 31 0.64 6.78 4.58
N TRP A 32 1.10 5.61 5.00
CA TRP A 32 2.30 5.02 4.45
C TRP A 32 2.14 4.80 2.94
N ILE A 33 1.01 4.23 2.55
CA ILE A 33 0.75 3.99 1.12
C ILE A 33 0.67 5.31 0.37
N GLN A 34 -0.03 6.28 0.93
CA GLN A 34 -0.21 7.57 0.30
C GLN A 34 1.12 8.28 0.10
N ARG A 35 1.95 8.28 1.12
CA ARG A 35 3.26 8.90 1.07
C ARG A 35 4.16 8.24 0.05
N THR A 36 4.18 6.92 0.07
CA THR A 36 5.00 6.17 -0.87
C THR A 36 4.54 6.43 -2.30
N ALA A 37 3.23 6.52 -2.51
CA ALA A 37 2.71 6.84 -3.84
C ALA A 37 3.20 8.20 -4.31
N MET A 38 3.24 9.18 -3.41
CA MET A 38 3.72 10.50 -3.76
C MET A 38 5.22 10.49 -4.03
N ASP A 39 5.96 9.79 -3.20
CA ASP A 39 7.42 9.71 -3.36
C ASP A 39 7.81 9.07 -4.68
N LEU A 40 7.10 8.02 -5.05
CA LEU A 40 7.40 7.27 -6.27
C LEU A 40 6.62 7.78 -7.48
N ARG A 41 5.70 8.72 -7.25
CA ARG A 41 4.85 9.27 -8.30
C ARG A 41 4.04 8.18 -8.98
N LEU A 42 3.49 7.30 -8.16
CA LEU A 42 2.66 6.21 -8.63
C LEU A 42 1.26 6.33 -8.05
N PRO A 43 0.26 5.75 -8.71
CA PRO A 43 -1.07 5.69 -8.10
C PRO A 43 -1.06 4.77 -6.88
N MET A 44 -1.94 5.06 -5.93
CA MET A 44 -2.01 4.27 -4.70
C MET A 44 -2.23 2.79 -4.98
N GLN A 45 -3.03 2.49 -5.99
CA GLN A 45 -3.29 1.10 -6.35
C GLN A 45 -1.99 0.38 -6.67
N GLN A 46 -1.11 1.03 -7.40
CA GLN A 46 0.14 0.41 -7.80
C GLN A 46 1.05 0.20 -6.61
N VAL A 47 1.11 1.17 -5.71
CA VAL A 47 1.88 1.03 -4.48
C VAL A 47 1.32 -0.10 -3.64
N ALA A 48 0.00 -0.15 -3.48
CA ALA A 48 -0.63 -1.20 -2.70
C ALA A 48 -0.36 -2.57 -3.31
N GLN A 49 -0.43 -2.67 -4.62
CA GLN A 49 -0.12 -3.93 -5.29
C GLN A 49 1.32 -4.34 -5.04
N GLY A 50 2.23 -3.37 -5.06
CA GLY A 50 3.63 -3.65 -4.77
C GLY A 50 3.83 -4.16 -3.35
N VAL A 51 3.10 -3.60 -2.40
CA VAL A 51 3.17 -4.07 -1.01
C VAL A 51 2.72 -5.53 -0.93
N ILE A 52 1.66 -5.87 -1.64
CA ILE A 52 1.16 -7.24 -1.64
C ILE A 52 2.18 -8.18 -2.28
N ASP A 53 2.78 -7.75 -3.37
CA ASP A 53 3.71 -8.60 -4.14
C ASP A 53 5.09 -8.70 -3.50
N HIS A 54 5.58 -7.58 -2.98
CA HIS A 54 6.98 -7.49 -2.52
C HIS A 54 7.13 -7.20 -1.05
N GLY A 55 6.04 -6.87 -0.38
CA GLY A 55 6.09 -6.56 1.03
C GLY A 55 6.38 -5.10 1.30
N PRO A 56 6.36 -4.70 2.57
CA PRO A 56 6.50 -3.28 2.94
C PRO A 56 7.90 -2.71 2.74
N GLY A 57 8.86 -3.53 2.34
CA GLY A 57 10.20 -3.04 2.04
C GLY A 57 10.33 -2.40 0.66
N LEU A 58 9.22 -2.30 -0.06
CA LEU A 58 9.21 -1.77 -1.42
C LEU A 58 9.92 -0.43 -1.52
N LYS A 59 9.66 0.45 -0.57
CA LYS A 59 10.20 1.81 -0.60
C LYS A 59 11.70 1.84 -0.34
N ASP A 60 12.17 0.89 0.43
CA ASP A 60 13.57 0.84 0.81
C ASP A 60 14.42 0.03 -0.16
N HIS A 61 13.79 -0.52 -1.15
CA HIS A 61 14.51 -1.36 -2.09
C HIS A 61 15.52 -0.54 -2.88
N PRO A 62 16.76 -0.99 -2.95
CA PRO A 62 17.81 -0.27 -3.68
C PRO A 62 17.56 -0.21 -5.17
#